data_c479af60bdc679856638a06733fbae07
#
_entry.id   c479af60bdc679856638a06733fbae07
#
_cell.length_a   1.000
_cell.length_b   1.000
_cell.length_c   1.000
_cell.angle_alpha   90.00
_cell.angle_beta   90.00
_cell.angle_gamma   90.00
#
_symmetry.space_group_name_H-M   'P 1'
#
loop_
_entity.id
_entity.type
_entity.pdbx_description
1 polymer ?
#
loop_
_entity_poly.entity_id
_entity_poly.type
_entity_poly.pdbx_seq_one_letter_code
_entity_poly.pdbx_strand_id
1 'polypeptide(L)'
;MAIDADGYTAHSYCGYPGMAVACDGGRATLWLEDSNYTVLAIDYDKHTVTVADADVLDGGGCPRVKHNVSVPVETWLNLSTTANDDLAFYFGCVFTAATAPPPPIPPINCSGFPKRDGVSYVAALNDVPPKALWPRACKEVVVAPVLKELLLGSDDGYLLRLNSDGYGKLLERGFQLTWDPSAGPCFLCEDSGGQCSYNQSGEFIGCLCSDGRVRNPACDRSDQCSRKTTKI
;
A
#
# COMPACT_ATOMS: atom_id res chain seq x y z
N MET A 1 -1.55 17.95 13.91
CA MET A 1 -1.10 18.88 14.95
C MET A 1 -1.36 20.28 14.43
N ALA A 2 -2.31 21.01 15.02
CA ALA A 2 -2.57 22.39 14.61
C ALA A 2 -1.39 23.26 15.07
N ILE A 3 -0.77 23.99 14.17
CA ILE A 3 0.33 24.92 14.47
C ILE A 3 -0.27 26.30 14.52
N ASP A 4 -0.45 26.80 15.72
CA ASP A 4 -0.69 28.23 16.00
C ASP A 4 0.66 28.92 16.00
N ALA A 5 1.03 29.52 14.89
CA ALA A 5 2.14 30.46 14.81
C ALA A 5 1.74 31.57 13.84
N ASP A 6 1.87 32.78 14.29
CA ASP A 6 1.55 34.07 13.67
C ASP A 6 1.20 34.04 12.17
N GLY A 7 -0.12 33.99 11.87
CA GLY A 7 -0.63 34.08 10.50
C GLY A 7 -1.09 32.78 9.87
N TYR A 8 -0.89 31.64 10.52
CA TYR A 8 -1.44 30.35 10.05
C TYR A 8 -2.84 30.15 10.60
N THR A 9 -3.82 30.02 9.72
CA THR A 9 -5.19 29.70 10.11
C THR A 9 -5.23 28.28 10.70
N ALA A 10 -6.14 28.00 11.61
CA ALA A 10 -6.35 26.72 12.32
C ALA A 10 -6.57 25.49 11.41
N HIS A 11 -6.26 25.59 10.12
CA HIS A 11 -6.57 24.65 9.05
C HIS A 11 -5.36 24.26 8.19
N SER A 12 -4.14 24.64 8.57
CA SER A 12 -2.91 24.16 7.91
C SER A 12 -2.44 22.84 8.53
N TYR A 13 -1.88 21.96 7.73
CA TYR A 13 -1.31 20.69 8.18
C TYR A 13 0.10 20.49 7.63
N CYS A 14 0.88 19.67 8.33
CA CYS A 14 2.21 19.27 7.88
C CYS A 14 2.13 17.89 7.24
N GLY A 15 2.84 17.70 6.13
CA GLY A 15 2.89 16.45 5.39
C GLY A 15 2.31 16.59 3.98
N TYR A 16 2.33 15.49 3.24
CA TYR A 16 1.85 15.45 1.86
C TYR A 16 0.32 15.41 1.80
N PRO A 17 -0.31 16.21 0.93
CA PRO A 17 -1.75 16.13 0.68
C PRO A 17 -2.16 14.70 0.26
N GLY A 18 -3.31 14.26 0.75
CA GLY A 18 -3.83 12.91 0.43
C GLY A 18 -3.10 11.73 1.10
N MET A 19 -2.08 12.01 1.93
CA MET A 19 -1.32 10.99 2.65
C MET A 19 -1.56 11.04 4.17
N ALA A 20 -2.72 11.49 4.58
CA ALA A 20 -3.07 11.55 6.00
C ALA A 20 -3.19 10.15 6.59
N VAL A 21 -2.41 9.89 7.64
CA VAL A 21 -2.51 8.66 8.43
C VAL A 21 -3.34 8.97 9.67
N ALA A 22 -4.46 8.27 9.81
CA ALA A 22 -5.32 8.35 10.99
C ALA A 22 -4.95 7.28 12.01
N CYS A 23 -5.37 7.46 13.25
CA CYS A 23 -5.32 6.41 14.27
C CYS A 23 -6.73 5.89 14.47
N ASP A 24 -7.00 4.68 14.04
CA ASP A 24 -8.28 4.02 14.16
C ASP A 24 -8.12 2.69 14.90
N GLY A 25 -8.86 2.51 15.99
CA GLY A 25 -8.79 1.29 16.80
C GLY A 25 -7.39 0.91 17.30
N GLY A 26 -6.47 1.89 17.43
CA GLY A 26 -5.07 1.66 17.81
C GLY A 26 -4.17 1.25 16.63
N ARG A 27 -4.67 1.27 15.41
CA ARG A 27 -3.92 1.02 14.17
C ARG A 27 -3.70 2.33 13.42
N ALA A 28 -2.52 2.50 12.84
CA ALA A 28 -2.25 3.57 11.89
C ALA A 28 -2.91 3.22 10.54
N THR A 29 -3.83 4.05 10.08
CA THR A 29 -4.68 3.76 8.92
C THR A 29 -4.49 4.82 7.84
N LEU A 30 -4.28 4.36 6.63
CA LEU A 30 -4.23 5.15 5.40
C LEU A 30 -5.48 4.86 4.57
N TRP A 31 -6.16 5.91 4.10
CA TRP A 31 -7.31 5.79 3.21
C TRP A 31 -6.86 6.02 1.76
N LEU A 32 -7.15 5.05 0.90
CA LEU A 32 -6.96 5.17 -0.54
C LEU A 32 -8.32 4.93 -1.21
N GLU A 33 -8.87 5.95 -1.83
CA GLU A 33 -10.25 5.94 -2.32
C GLU A 33 -11.24 5.51 -1.22
N ASP A 34 -12.01 4.47 -1.47
CA ASP A 34 -13.03 3.95 -0.54
C ASP A 34 -12.49 2.80 0.34
N SER A 35 -11.18 2.57 0.35
CA SER A 35 -10.56 1.43 1.02
C SER A 35 -9.61 1.83 2.13
N ASN A 36 -9.61 1.04 3.18
CA ASN A 36 -8.84 1.21 4.39
C ASN A 36 -7.59 0.32 4.38
N TYR A 37 -6.44 0.90 4.60
CA TYR A 37 -5.17 0.17 4.69
C TYR A 37 -4.49 0.44 6.02
N THR A 38 -4.11 -0.61 6.73
CA THR A 38 -3.28 -0.50 7.93
C THR A 38 -1.84 -0.24 7.51
N VAL A 39 -1.23 0.81 8.03
CA VAL A 39 0.19 1.12 7.84
C VAL A 39 1.02 0.18 8.71
N LEU A 40 1.84 -0.64 8.09
CA LEU A 40 2.71 -1.61 8.76
C LEU A 40 4.10 -1.04 9.04
N ALA A 41 4.65 -0.26 8.09
CA ALA A 41 5.97 0.36 8.21
C ALA A 41 6.06 1.60 7.32
N ILE A 42 6.88 2.57 7.74
CA ILE A 42 7.27 3.74 6.94
C ILE A 42 8.80 3.81 6.96
N ASP A 43 9.41 3.88 5.78
CA ASP A 43 10.84 4.10 5.61
C ASP A 43 11.02 5.45 4.92
N TYR A 44 11.38 6.44 5.71
CA TYR A 44 11.56 7.83 5.22
C TYR A 44 12.81 8.00 4.36
N ASP A 45 13.84 7.19 4.59
CA ASP A 45 15.07 7.26 3.80
C ASP A 45 14.86 6.71 2.38
N LYS A 46 14.00 5.69 2.27
CA LYS A 46 13.66 5.06 0.98
C LYS A 46 12.39 5.64 0.35
N HIS A 47 11.70 6.53 1.04
CA HIS A 47 10.42 7.08 0.61
C HIS A 47 9.40 5.97 0.31
N THR A 48 9.21 5.05 1.27
CA THR A 48 8.31 3.92 1.11
C THR A 48 7.40 3.74 2.31
N VAL A 49 6.18 3.31 2.06
CA VAL A 49 5.23 2.89 3.07
C VAL A 49 4.71 1.49 2.74
N THR A 50 4.77 0.59 3.71
CA THR A 50 4.18 -0.76 3.59
C THR A 50 2.82 -0.75 4.25
N VAL A 51 1.81 -1.19 3.51
CA VAL A 51 0.43 -1.21 3.96
C VAL A 51 -0.22 -2.57 3.71
N ALA A 52 -1.19 -2.95 4.53
CA ALA A 52 -2.02 -4.11 4.31
C ALA A 52 -3.50 -3.72 4.34
N ASP A 53 -4.31 -4.37 3.51
CA ASP A 53 -5.76 -4.17 3.50
C ASP A 53 -6.35 -4.52 4.88
N ALA A 54 -7.12 -3.60 5.45
CA ALA A 54 -7.72 -3.80 6.77
C ALA A 54 -8.67 -5.00 6.80
N ASP A 55 -9.44 -5.21 5.73
CA ASP A 55 -10.34 -6.36 5.59
C ASP A 55 -9.59 -7.70 5.58
N VAL A 56 -8.36 -7.71 5.02
CA VAL A 56 -7.49 -8.89 5.04
C VAL A 56 -7.02 -9.19 6.46
N LEU A 57 -6.56 -8.17 7.19
CA LEU A 57 -6.08 -8.33 8.56
C LEU A 57 -7.19 -8.79 9.52
N ASP A 58 -8.42 -8.37 9.28
CA ASP A 58 -9.58 -8.75 10.10
C ASP A 58 -10.21 -10.08 9.64
N GLY A 59 -9.86 -10.57 8.44
CA GLY A 59 -10.41 -11.78 7.81
C GLY A 59 -9.85 -13.12 8.32
N GLY A 60 -8.84 -13.10 9.19
CA GLY A 60 -8.18 -14.31 9.69
C GLY A 60 -7.37 -15.04 8.60
N GLY A 61 -7.04 -16.32 8.84
CA GLY A 61 -6.13 -17.08 7.97
C GLY A 61 -6.60 -17.30 6.52
N CYS A 62 -7.86 -16.98 6.20
CA CYS A 62 -8.44 -17.15 4.87
C CYS A 62 -9.19 -15.89 4.40
N PRO A 63 -8.53 -14.74 4.30
CA PRO A 63 -9.20 -13.51 3.92
C PRO A 63 -9.68 -13.57 2.46
N ARG A 64 -10.82 -12.94 2.19
CA ARG A 64 -11.30 -12.72 0.82
C ARG A 64 -10.94 -11.31 0.39
N VAL A 65 -10.10 -11.18 -0.64
CA VAL A 65 -9.85 -9.91 -1.30
C VAL A 65 -11.13 -9.47 -2.01
N LYS A 66 -11.57 -8.24 -1.75
CA LYS A 66 -12.88 -7.73 -2.22
C LYS A 66 -12.76 -6.80 -3.41
N HIS A 67 -11.62 -6.18 -3.62
CA HIS A 67 -11.41 -5.17 -4.65
C HIS A 67 -9.94 -5.14 -5.11
N ASN A 68 -9.71 -4.61 -6.29
CA ASN A 68 -8.36 -4.28 -6.74
C ASN A 68 -7.82 -3.11 -5.93
N VAL A 69 -6.50 -3.08 -5.73
CA VAL A 69 -5.86 -1.92 -5.12
C VAL A 69 -5.78 -0.80 -6.15
N SER A 70 -6.35 0.35 -5.80
CA SER A 70 -6.27 1.58 -6.58
C SER A 70 -5.57 2.65 -5.75
N VAL A 71 -4.62 3.34 -6.36
CA VAL A 71 -3.93 4.48 -5.74
C VAL A 71 -4.37 5.74 -6.47
N PRO A 72 -5.08 6.67 -5.79
CA PRO A 72 -5.56 7.88 -6.43
C PRO A 72 -4.41 8.73 -6.97
N VAL A 73 -4.59 9.29 -8.17
CA VAL A 73 -3.58 10.15 -8.81
C VAL A 73 -3.34 11.46 -8.05
N GLU A 74 -4.29 11.85 -7.22
CA GLU A 74 -4.20 13.04 -6.36
C GLU A 74 -3.28 12.83 -5.16
N THR A 75 -2.96 11.58 -4.84
CA THR A 75 -1.98 11.24 -3.82
C THR A 75 -0.58 11.27 -4.43
N TRP A 76 0.41 11.50 -3.59
CA TRP A 76 1.82 11.41 -3.99
C TRP A 76 2.34 9.98 -4.00
N LEU A 77 1.45 9.01 -3.75
CA LEU A 77 1.77 7.60 -3.64
C LEU A 77 1.67 6.91 -5.00
N ASN A 78 2.54 5.93 -5.19
CA ASN A 78 2.53 5.03 -6.32
C ASN A 78 2.78 3.59 -5.85
N LEU A 79 2.21 2.61 -6.53
CA LEU A 79 2.58 1.21 -6.30
C LEU A 79 4.06 1.00 -6.67
N SER A 80 4.85 0.44 -5.76
CA SER A 80 6.23 0.07 -6.05
C SER A 80 6.27 -1.11 -7.04
N THR A 81 6.65 -0.86 -8.28
CA THR A 81 6.77 -1.91 -9.32
C THR A 81 7.96 -2.83 -9.10
N THR A 82 8.92 -2.42 -8.28
CA THR A 82 10.13 -3.21 -7.98
C THR A 82 9.97 -4.08 -6.75
N ALA A 83 9.20 -3.62 -5.76
CA ALA A 83 9.01 -4.32 -4.49
C ALA A 83 7.77 -5.22 -4.47
N ASN A 84 6.80 -4.97 -5.34
CA ASN A 84 5.57 -5.75 -5.40
C ASN A 84 5.53 -6.69 -6.61
N ASP A 85 4.72 -7.72 -6.45
CA ASP A 85 4.20 -8.57 -7.52
C ASP A 85 2.70 -8.79 -7.27
N ASP A 86 1.96 -9.25 -8.28
CA ASP A 86 0.51 -9.33 -8.22
C ASP A 86 0.03 -10.77 -8.02
N LEU A 87 -0.89 -10.96 -7.05
CA LEU A 87 -1.71 -12.15 -6.94
C LEU A 87 -3.07 -11.92 -7.57
N ALA A 88 -3.46 -12.81 -8.46
CA ALA A 88 -4.80 -12.84 -9.04
C ALA A 88 -5.66 -13.88 -8.32
N PHE A 89 -6.82 -13.45 -7.84
CA PHE A 89 -7.83 -14.26 -7.20
C PHE A 89 -8.99 -14.49 -8.18
N TYR A 90 -9.32 -15.73 -8.40
CA TYR A 90 -10.36 -16.17 -9.33
C TYR A 90 -11.50 -16.79 -8.51
N PHE A 91 -12.64 -16.11 -8.44
CA PHE A 91 -13.75 -16.53 -7.60
C PHE A 91 -14.88 -17.16 -8.42
N GLY A 92 -15.46 -18.21 -7.84
CA GLY A 92 -16.66 -18.83 -8.37
C GLY A 92 -16.50 -19.42 -9.76
N CYS A 93 -15.38 -20.08 -10.03
CA CYS A 93 -15.10 -20.69 -11.33
C CYS A 93 -15.93 -21.95 -11.54
N VAL A 94 -16.58 -22.02 -12.71
CA VAL A 94 -17.37 -23.20 -13.14
C VAL A 94 -16.84 -23.63 -14.51
N PHE A 95 -16.15 -24.77 -14.54
CA PHE A 95 -15.55 -25.29 -15.77
C PHE A 95 -16.54 -26.11 -16.58
N THR A 96 -16.45 -25.94 -17.88
CA THR A 96 -17.14 -26.78 -18.87
C THR A 96 -16.14 -27.68 -19.56
N ALA A 97 -16.60 -28.57 -20.44
CA ALA A 97 -15.69 -29.41 -21.24
C ALA A 97 -14.74 -28.60 -22.14
N ALA A 98 -15.05 -27.34 -22.43
CA ALA A 98 -14.24 -26.44 -23.26
C ALA A 98 -13.23 -25.60 -22.43
N THR A 99 -13.36 -25.57 -21.13
CA THR A 99 -12.47 -24.83 -20.22
C THR A 99 -11.79 -25.82 -19.30
N ALA A 100 -10.52 -26.06 -19.48
CA ALA A 100 -9.76 -26.92 -18.58
C ALA A 100 -9.47 -26.17 -17.28
N PRO A 101 -9.52 -26.84 -16.12
CA PRO A 101 -9.03 -26.26 -14.88
C PRO A 101 -7.53 -25.95 -14.99
N PRO A 102 -7.04 -24.92 -14.28
CA PRO A 102 -5.64 -24.56 -14.35
C PRO A 102 -4.76 -25.70 -13.79
N PRO A 103 -3.78 -26.17 -14.58
CA PRO A 103 -2.85 -27.17 -14.06
C PRO A 103 -1.93 -26.48 -13.04
N PRO A 104 -1.35 -27.15 -12.26
CA PRO A 104 -1.13 -27.47 -10.89
C PRO A 104 -1.58 -26.40 -9.85
N ILE A 105 -2.40 -25.41 -10.21
CA ILE A 105 -2.87 -24.39 -9.28
C ILE A 105 -3.94 -25.00 -8.37
N PRO A 106 -3.67 -25.13 -7.07
CA PRO A 106 -4.63 -25.72 -6.15
C PRO A 106 -5.79 -24.76 -5.87
N PRO A 107 -7.01 -25.29 -5.66
CA PRO A 107 -8.14 -24.47 -5.27
C PRO A 107 -7.95 -23.92 -3.86
N ILE A 108 -8.52 -22.72 -3.62
CA ILE A 108 -8.65 -22.17 -2.27
C ILE A 108 -9.63 -23.03 -1.49
N ASN A 109 -9.15 -23.66 -0.42
CA ASN A 109 -9.95 -24.56 0.38
C ASN A 109 -10.23 -23.96 1.77
N CYS A 110 -10.98 -22.88 1.79
CA CYS A 110 -11.31 -22.11 2.99
C CYS A 110 -12.83 -22.05 3.21
N SER A 111 -13.25 -21.94 4.45
CA SER A 111 -14.68 -21.88 4.82
C SER A 111 -15.39 -20.64 4.27
N GLY A 112 -14.66 -19.53 4.06
CA GLY A 112 -15.17 -18.29 3.46
C GLY A 112 -15.48 -18.38 1.97
N PHE A 113 -15.15 -19.51 1.30
CA PHE A 113 -15.36 -19.73 -0.13
C PHE A 113 -16.28 -20.94 -0.34
N PRO A 114 -17.61 -20.80 -0.23
CA PRO A 114 -18.53 -21.92 -0.31
C PRO A 114 -18.51 -22.53 -1.72
N LYS A 115 -18.29 -23.84 -1.78
CA LYS A 115 -18.18 -24.62 -3.04
C LYS A 115 -19.43 -24.54 -3.92
N ARG A 116 -20.59 -24.23 -3.36
CA ARG A 116 -21.85 -24.04 -4.12
C ARG A 116 -21.79 -22.90 -5.15
N ASP A 117 -20.89 -21.94 -4.95
CA ASP A 117 -20.72 -20.79 -5.84
C ASP A 117 -19.67 -21.02 -6.92
N GLY A 118 -19.08 -22.20 -6.97
CA GLY A 118 -17.95 -22.59 -7.82
C GLY A 118 -16.67 -22.72 -7.01
N VAL A 119 -15.58 -23.06 -7.70
CA VAL A 119 -14.26 -23.22 -7.09
C VAL A 119 -13.50 -21.91 -7.22
N SER A 120 -12.74 -21.55 -6.20
CA SER A 120 -11.90 -20.34 -6.24
C SER A 120 -10.42 -20.71 -6.26
N TYR A 121 -9.61 -19.88 -6.91
CA TYR A 121 -8.18 -20.11 -7.09
C TYR A 121 -7.39 -18.82 -6.81
N VAL A 122 -6.11 -18.98 -6.46
CA VAL A 122 -5.15 -17.89 -6.40
C VAL A 122 -3.88 -18.30 -7.14
N ALA A 123 -3.32 -17.37 -7.91
CA ALA A 123 -2.06 -17.54 -8.63
C ALA A 123 -1.32 -16.22 -8.73
N ALA A 124 0.00 -16.24 -8.89
CA ALA A 124 0.68 -15.03 -9.34
C ALA A 124 0.17 -14.67 -10.74
N LEU A 125 -0.09 -13.40 -10.94
CA LEU A 125 -0.66 -12.91 -12.19
C LEU A 125 0.24 -13.27 -13.39
N ASN A 126 1.55 -13.21 -13.20
CA ASN A 126 2.55 -13.51 -14.24
C ASN A 126 2.62 -15.00 -14.61
N ASP A 127 2.14 -15.89 -13.72
CA ASP A 127 2.11 -17.34 -14.00
C ASP A 127 0.89 -17.77 -14.82
N VAL A 128 -0.07 -16.86 -15.00
CA VAL A 128 -1.25 -17.12 -15.81
C VAL A 128 -1.00 -16.68 -17.24
N PRO A 129 -0.96 -17.62 -18.22
CA PRO A 129 -0.72 -17.25 -19.60
C PRO A 129 -1.76 -16.23 -20.10
N PRO A 130 -1.36 -15.18 -20.82
CA PRO A 130 -2.27 -14.13 -21.31
C PRO A 130 -3.44 -14.66 -22.18
N LYS A 131 -3.27 -15.83 -22.79
CA LYS A 131 -4.28 -16.50 -23.63
C LYS A 131 -5.04 -17.61 -22.90
N ALA A 132 -4.83 -17.77 -21.59
CA ALA A 132 -5.57 -18.76 -20.83
C ALA A 132 -7.08 -18.48 -20.90
N LEU A 133 -7.86 -19.51 -21.15
CA LEU A 133 -9.33 -19.39 -21.26
C LEU A 133 -10.04 -19.60 -19.93
N TRP A 134 -9.41 -20.33 -18.99
CA TRP A 134 -10.01 -20.68 -17.72
C TRP A 134 -10.39 -19.48 -16.81
N PRO A 135 -9.68 -18.33 -16.84
CA PRO A 135 -10.12 -17.17 -16.07
C PRO A 135 -11.52 -16.68 -16.46
N ARG A 136 -11.93 -16.89 -17.71
CA ARG A 136 -13.26 -16.51 -18.22
C ARG A 136 -14.38 -17.40 -17.68
N ALA A 137 -14.04 -18.53 -17.08
CA ALA A 137 -14.99 -19.42 -16.41
C ALA A 137 -15.27 -19.01 -14.96
N CYS A 138 -14.65 -17.95 -14.48
CA CYS A 138 -14.79 -17.41 -13.13
C CYS A 138 -15.75 -16.22 -13.12
N LYS A 139 -16.52 -16.08 -12.06
CA LYS A 139 -17.50 -14.98 -11.91
C LYS A 139 -16.82 -13.64 -11.65
N GLU A 140 -15.69 -13.67 -10.95
CA GLU A 140 -14.97 -12.49 -10.51
C GLU A 140 -13.48 -12.76 -10.53
N VAL A 141 -12.70 -11.75 -10.90
CA VAL A 141 -11.25 -11.76 -10.80
C VAL A 141 -10.82 -10.50 -10.07
N VAL A 142 -10.07 -10.67 -8.99
CA VAL A 142 -9.52 -9.56 -8.20
C VAL A 142 -8.01 -9.69 -8.15
N VAL A 143 -7.30 -8.59 -8.31
CA VAL A 143 -5.84 -8.54 -8.27
C VAL A 143 -5.40 -7.75 -7.04
N ALA A 144 -4.51 -8.34 -6.24
CA ALA A 144 -3.94 -7.71 -5.08
C ALA A 144 -2.41 -7.76 -5.13
N PRO A 145 -1.72 -6.62 -4.91
CA PRO A 145 -0.28 -6.59 -4.80
C PRO A 145 0.18 -7.25 -3.48
N VAL A 146 1.33 -7.88 -3.52
CA VAL A 146 2.05 -8.44 -2.37
C VAL A 146 3.53 -8.17 -2.51
N LEU A 147 4.29 -8.25 -1.42
CA LEU A 147 5.74 -8.09 -1.47
C LEU A 147 6.38 -9.21 -2.30
N LYS A 148 7.08 -8.83 -3.38
CA LYS A 148 7.71 -9.72 -4.34
C LYS A 148 8.70 -10.70 -3.71
N GLU A 149 9.45 -10.25 -2.71
CA GLU A 149 10.42 -11.08 -1.99
C GLU A 149 9.78 -12.30 -1.32
N LEU A 150 8.50 -12.20 -0.94
CA LEU A 150 7.75 -13.29 -0.34
C LEU A 150 7.32 -14.35 -1.36
N LEU A 151 7.21 -13.96 -2.63
CA LEU A 151 6.91 -14.88 -3.72
C LEU A 151 8.18 -15.57 -4.25
N LEU A 152 9.29 -14.87 -4.32
CA LEU A 152 10.55 -15.37 -4.89
C LEU A 152 11.35 -16.28 -3.96
N GLY A 153 11.02 -16.38 -2.68
CA GLY A 153 11.75 -17.16 -1.69
C GLY A 153 11.73 -18.66 -2.00
N SER A 154 12.74 -19.13 -2.70
CA SER A 154 13.20 -20.51 -2.98
C SER A 154 12.21 -21.51 -3.60
N ASP A 155 12.67 -22.12 -4.69
CA ASP A 155 12.34 -23.43 -5.29
C ASP A 155 11.07 -24.13 -4.79
N ASP A 156 10.17 -24.50 -5.66
CA ASP A 156 8.94 -25.32 -5.44
C ASP A 156 7.97 -24.90 -4.32
N GLY A 157 8.43 -24.09 -3.36
CA GLY A 157 7.64 -23.64 -2.20
C GLY A 157 6.59 -22.57 -2.50
N TYR A 158 6.64 -21.91 -3.66
CA TYR A 158 5.72 -20.85 -4.02
C TYR A 158 4.27 -21.34 -4.12
N LEU A 159 4.01 -22.41 -4.87
CA LEU A 159 2.67 -23.03 -4.96
C LEU A 159 2.21 -23.59 -3.61
N LEU A 160 3.11 -24.11 -2.80
CA LEU A 160 2.81 -24.58 -1.45
C LEU A 160 2.43 -23.41 -0.52
N ARG A 161 3.00 -22.21 -0.71
CA ARG A 161 2.64 -21.02 0.07
C ARG A 161 1.28 -20.45 -0.28
N LEU A 162 0.80 -20.65 -1.50
CA LEU A 162 -0.54 -20.22 -1.92
C LEU A 162 -1.63 -21.20 -1.49
N ASN A 163 -1.26 -22.42 -1.05
CA ASN A 163 -2.22 -23.45 -0.63
C ASN A 163 -2.96 -23.04 0.63
N SER A 164 -4.24 -23.31 0.63
CA SER A 164 -5.20 -23.20 1.74
C SER A 164 -5.21 -21.86 2.47
N ASP A 165 -4.24 -21.57 3.31
CA ASP A 165 -4.12 -20.38 4.14
C ASP A 165 -2.83 -19.58 3.86
N GLY A 166 -1.95 -20.09 3.02
CA GLY A 166 -0.65 -19.47 2.74
C GLY A 166 -0.74 -18.11 2.08
N TYR A 167 -1.68 -17.89 1.17
CA TYR A 167 -1.89 -16.59 0.55
C TYR A 167 -2.34 -15.51 1.56
N GLY A 168 -3.08 -15.88 2.61
CA GLY A 168 -3.48 -14.97 3.66
C GLY A 168 -2.28 -14.34 4.34
N LYS A 169 -1.26 -15.14 4.66
CA LYS A 169 0.00 -14.64 5.25
C LYS A 169 0.78 -13.72 4.33
N LEU A 170 0.69 -13.91 3.01
CA LEU A 170 1.30 -12.98 2.05
C LEU A 170 0.56 -11.64 2.06
N LEU A 171 -0.76 -11.67 2.03
CA LEU A 171 -1.61 -10.48 2.08
C LEU A 171 -1.45 -9.72 3.40
N GLU A 172 -1.33 -10.42 4.54
CA GLU A 172 -1.08 -9.82 5.86
C GLU A 172 0.25 -9.06 5.93
N ARG A 173 1.26 -9.47 5.16
CA ARG A 173 2.52 -8.75 5.02
C ARG A 173 2.39 -7.50 4.17
N GLY A 174 1.29 -7.37 3.45
CA GLY A 174 0.93 -6.22 2.67
C GLY A 174 1.76 -6.03 1.40
N PHE A 175 1.78 -4.79 0.95
CA PHE A 175 2.48 -4.34 -0.24
C PHE A 175 3.09 -2.96 -0.01
N GLN A 176 4.01 -2.56 -0.88
CA GLN A 176 4.75 -1.32 -0.73
C GLN A 176 4.25 -0.25 -1.70
N LEU A 177 4.02 0.93 -1.14
CA LEU A 177 3.84 2.16 -1.89
C LEU A 177 5.11 3.00 -1.79
N THR A 178 5.35 3.83 -2.79
CA THR A 178 6.46 4.78 -2.84
C THR A 178 5.93 6.18 -3.05
N TRP A 179 6.67 7.18 -2.57
CA TRP A 179 6.44 8.57 -2.94
C TRP A 179 7.73 9.19 -3.46
N ASP A 180 7.59 10.16 -4.37
CA ASP A 180 8.72 10.92 -4.89
C ASP A 180 8.70 12.34 -4.31
N PRO A 181 9.55 12.67 -3.33
CA PRO A 181 9.58 13.99 -2.75
C PRO A 181 10.01 15.05 -3.77
N SER A 182 10.76 14.68 -4.82
CA SER A 182 11.22 15.61 -5.86
C SER A 182 10.10 16.08 -6.80
N ALA A 183 8.97 15.37 -6.83
CA ALA A 183 7.85 15.67 -7.71
C ALA A 183 7.08 16.96 -7.33
N GLY A 184 7.37 17.59 -6.18
CA GLY A 184 6.62 18.74 -5.70
C GLY A 184 7.47 19.83 -5.04
N PRO A 185 6.82 20.90 -4.56
CA PRO A 185 7.48 22.04 -3.92
C PRO A 185 8.15 21.67 -2.59
N CYS A 186 7.82 20.48 -2.07
CA CYS A 186 8.30 19.99 -0.78
C CYS A 186 9.78 19.60 -0.78
N PHE A 187 10.35 19.24 -1.92
CA PHE A 187 11.72 18.72 -2.03
C PHE A 187 12.77 19.63 -1.35
N LEU A 188 12.75 20.92 -1.65
CA LEU A 188 13.72 21.86 -1.06
C LEU A 188 13.54 22.02 0.45
N CYS A 189 12.32 21.91 0.92
CA CYS A 189 12.01 21.95 2.34
C CYS A 189 12.58 20.73 3.08
N GLU A 190 12.31 19.52 2.58
CA GLU A 190 12.80 18.29 3.19
C GLU A 190 14.33 18.16 3.10
N ASP A 191 14.93 18.55 1.95
CA ASP A 191 16.38 18.58 1.77
C ASP A 191 17.06 19.53 2.78
N SER A 192 16.38 20.61 3.18
CA SER A 192 16.82 21.51 4.22
C SER A 192 16.52 21.03 5.66
N GLY A 193 15.92 19.85 5.82
CA GLY A 193 15.56 19.25 7.12
C GLY A 193 14.30 19.85 7.76
N GLY A 194 13.47 20.55 6.97
CA GLY A 194 12.17 21.08 7.40
C GLY A 194 11.03 20.10 7.17
N GLN A 195 9.82 20.54 7.50
CA GLN A 195 8.56 19.81 7.28
C GLN A 195 7.65 20.66 6.40
N CYS A 196 7.12 20.07 5.34
CA CYS A 196 6.25 20.76 4.43
C CYS A 196 4.91 21.09 5.06
N SER A 197 4.42 22.30 4.83
CA SER A 197 3.14 22.77 5.31
C SER A 197 2.23 23.11 4.13
N TYR A 198 0.99 22.66 4.20
CA TYR A 198 -0.04 22.82 3.17
C TYR A 198 -1.31 23.43 3.78
N ASN A 199 -2.06 24.18 2.97
CA ASN A 199 -3.39 24.63 3.34
C ASN A 199 -4.42 23.52 3.09
N GLN A 200 -5.70 23.77 3.44
CA GLN A 200 -6.79 22.82 3.22
C GLN A 200 -7.04 22.48 1.75
N SER A 201 -6.65 23.37 0.84
CA SER A 201 -6.77 23.14 -0.62
C SER A 201 -5.60 22.30 -1.16
N GLY A 202 -4.64 21.87 -0.31
CA GLY A 202 -3.46 21.12 -0.75
C GLY A 202 -2.38 21.99 -1.39
N GLU A 203 -2.43 23.33 -1.25
CA GLU A 203 -1.41 24.23 -1.76
C GLU A 203 -0.26 24.35 -0.75
N PHE A 204 0.98 24.30 -1.23
CA PHE A 204 2.16 24.45 -0.39
C PHE A 204 2.23 25.87 0.19
N ILE A 205 2.23 25.99 1.51
CA ILE A 205 2.30 27.25 2.23
C ILE A 205 3.76 27.61 2.50
N GLY A 206 4.58 26.63 2.88
CA GLY A 206 5.98 26.85 3.22
C GLY A 206 6.60 25.68 3.97
N CYS A 207 7.81 25.89 4.42
CA CYS A 207 8.64 24.94 5.12
C CYS A 207 8.68 25.28 6.62
N LEU A 208 8.17 24.38 7.47
CA LEU A 208 8.29 24.49 8.91
C LEU A 208 9.67 24.02 9.34
N CYS A 209 10.45 24.92 9.90
CA CYS A 209 11.83 24.68 10.31
C CYS A 209 11.92 24.25 11.79
N SER A 210 13.06 23.73 12.19
CA SER A 210 13.31 23.24 13.55
C SER A 210 13.24 24.34 14.62
N ASP A 211 13.36 25.62 14.23
CA ASP A 211 13.19 26.79 15.09
C ASP A 211 11.71 27.21 15.25
N GLY A 212 10.77 26.45 14.66
CA GLY A 212 9.34 26.72 14.69
C GLY A 212 8.87 27.80 13.71
N ARG A 213 9.75 28.34 12.88
CA ARG A 213 9.39 29.33 11.85
C ARG A 213 9.07 28.66 10.53
N VAL A 214 8.17 29.29 9.79
CA VAL A 214 7.89 28.88 8.42
C VAL A 214 8.66 29.76 7.46
N ARG A 215 9.38 29.12 6.54
CA ARG A 215 10.17 29.75 5.48
C ARG A 215 9.75 29.24 4.12
N ASN A 216 10.15 29.89 3.06
CA ASN A 216 9.82 29.48 1.71
C ASN A 216 11.03 29.70 0.78
N PRO A 217 11.48 28.69 0.04
CA PRO A 217 10.96 27.32 -0.02
C PRO A 217 11.61 26.35 0.99
N ALA A 218 12.67 26.78 1.68
CA ALA A 218 13.53 25.90 2.47
C ALA A 218 13.96 26.56 3.78
N CYS A 219 14.44 25.78 4.73
CA CYS A 219 15.06 26.25 5.97
C CYS A 219 16.49 26.75 5.74
N ASP A 220 16.94 27.71 6.57
CA ASP A 220 18.32 28.18 6.50
C ASP A 220 19.29 27.08 6.96
N ARG A 221 20.43 26.95 6.28
CA ARG A 221 21.46 25.95 6.64
C ARG A 221 22.03 26.10 8.05
N SER A 222 21.91 27.29 8.66
CA SER A 222 22.28 27.53 10.05
C SER A 222 21.48 26.71 11.06
N ASP A 223 20.25 26.31 10.71
CA ASP A 223 19.36 25.57 11.59
C ASP A 223 19.75 24.08 11.69
N GLN A 224 20.55 23.57 10.74
CA GLN A 224 21.03 22.18 10.74
C GLN A 224 22.14 21.90 11.79
N CYS A 225 22.87 22.94 12.23
CA CYS A 225 23.99 22.77 13.15
C CYS A 225 23.55 22.36 14.57
N SER A 226 22.30 22.59 14.94
CA SER A 226 21.77 22.30 16.29
C SER A 226 21.43 20.81 16.53
N ARG A 227 21.28 19.98 15.46
CA ARG A 227 20.93 18.55 15.61
C ARG A 227 22.10 17.59 15.78
N LYS A 228 23.35 18.05 15.56
CA LYS A 228 24.53 17.16 15.64
C LYS A 228 25.16 17.04 17.03
N THR A 229 24.64 17.74 18.06
CA THR A 229 25.30 17.80 19.39
C THR A 229 24.55 17.02 20.49
N THR A 230 23.60 16.14 20.17
CA THR A 230 22.97 15.31 21.20
C THR A 230 23.01 13.83 20.82
N LYS A 231 24.24 13.30 20.71
CA LYS A 231 24.54 11.88 20.84
C LYS A 231 25.89 11.78 21.60
N ILE A 232 25.79 11.83 22.91
CA ILE A 232 26.76 11.25 23.85
C ILE A 232 25.99 10.24 24.67
#